data_f65dc33124d0fa5fd8f0cb5cae8a1183
#
_entry.id   f65dc33124d0fa5fd8f0cb5cae8a1183
#
_cell.length_a   1.000
_cell.length_b   1.000
_cell.length_c   1.000
_cell.angle_alpha   90.00
_cell.angle_beta   90.00
_cell.angle_gamma   90.00
#
_symmetry.space_group_name_H-M   'P 1'
#
loop_
_entity.id
_entity.type
_entity.pdbx_description
1 polymer ?
#
loop_
_entity_poly.entity_id
_entity_poly.type
_entity_poly.pdbx_seq_one_letter_code
_entity_poly.pdbx_strand_id
1 'polypeptide(L)'
;MRILGIRDIIGPIMIGPSSSHTAGALRIASMCRRLLAGEPRQVAFHLYGSFAHTYRGHGTDKALVAGLLGMAADDERIRDSFEIAKQQDLSFTFEPRPNEPMPHPNTVCIEVTDSTGSHVSMRGESIGGGAAVITRINGIDVRLTGEYHSIVVKQRDVAGVLAHIATCLSVFDVNIATTKLFRERKGELAYTIMQTDDEIDERVAASIAKHPDIFDVRIVKSDRASEAVAPVKGNAENAGGFAAEFTPQEAAARFEELDFACGADMLAYCEHEGIAISEAMCRRERCMLAADGVAVDNTRRYLERVLSVMRESATAPTTSPARSMGGLIGGEAAALSELEAKTKSNAGNTCIADPMLARATTYAMAVLETNASMGRIVAAPTAGSSGVVPAMLLAAQDEHGFSDEELIGALANAAAIGYLITRNATVAGAEGGCQAEVGAASAMAASAACELFGGTPAQCFAAASNALCGLMGLVCDPVAGLVEAPCQKRNATGVANAIVSAQIALAGIGNLANFDETVEAMRRVGNSLPFELRESALGGLAATPSACAFCEGCMS
;
A
#
# COMPACT_ATOMS: atom_id res chain seq x y z
N MET A 1 0.70 2.36 -18.27
CA MET A 1 -0.12 2.31 -17.04
C MET A 1 0.56 1.30 -16.14
N ARG A 2 0.62 1.50 -14.82
CA ARG A 2 1.21 0.52 -13.90
C ARG A 2 0.35 -0.75 -13.90
N ILE A 3 0.97 -1.92 -14.04
CA ILE A 3 0.26 -3.20 -13.89
C ILE A 3 0.11 -3.46 -12.39
N LEU A 4 -1.13 -3.55 -11.93
CA LEU A 4 -1.47 -3.81 -10.53
C LEU A 4 -1.72 -5.30 -10.32
N GLY A 5 -1.05 -5.90 -9.34
CA GLY A 5 -1.28 -7.27 -8.88
C GLY A 5 -2.04 -7.33 -7.55
N ILE A 6 -2.31 -8.53 -7.08
CA ILE A 6 -2.97 -8.77 -5.76
C ILE A 6 -2.22 -8.07 -4.62
N ARG A 7 -0.89 -8.07 -4.65
CA ARG A 7 -0.04 -7.44 -3.63
C ARG A 7 -0.15 -5.92 -3.57
N ASP A 8 -0.50 -5.28 -4.67
CA ASP A 8 -0.69 -3.84 -4.73
C ASP A 8 -2.02 -3.40 -4.10
N ILE A 9 -2.96 -4.33 -3.94
CA ILE A 9 -4.32 -4.09 -3.43
C ILE A 9 -4.48 -4.62 -2.00
N ILE A 10 -4.03 -5.85 -1.75
CA ILE A 10 -3.97 -6.47 -0.42
C ILE A 10 -2.50 -6.39 0.04
N GLY A 11 -2.10 -5.22 0.45
CA GLY A 11 -0.72 -4.88 0.81
C GLY A 11 -0.45 -3.39 0.77
N PRO A 12 0.77 -2.99 1.16
CA PRO A 12 1.81 -3.84 1.75
C PRO A 12 1.48 -4.34 3.16
N ILE A 13 2.19 -5.39 3.60
CA ILE A 13 2.36 -5.67 5.03
C ILE A 13 3.29 -4.59 5.55
N MET A 14 2.86 -3.83 6.58
CA MET A 14 3.57 -2.63 6.96
C MET A 14 3.40 -2.26 8.44
N ILE A 15 4.29 -1.41 8.91
CA ILE A 15 4.21 -0.72 10.20
C ILE A 15 3.73 0.69 9.97
N GLY A 16 2.79 1.14 10.80
CA GLY A 16 2.36 2.53 10.89
C GLY A 16 1.06 2.86 10.17
N PRO A 17 0.50 4.04 10.49
CA PRO A 17 -0.93 4.30 10.32
C PRO A 17 -1.37 4.67 8.91
N SER A 18 -0.44 4.95 7.99
CA SER A 18 -0.79 5.41 6.65
C SER A 18 0.04 4.76 5.55
N SER A 19 -0.61 4.14 4.56
CA SER A 19 0.10 3.57 3.40
C SER A 19 0.80 4.66 2.58
N SER A 20 0.22 5.85 2.41
CA SER A 20 0.84 6.97 1.69
C SER A 20 1.89 7.70 2.54
N HIS A 21 1.57 8.00 3.81
CA HIS A 21 2.42 8.85 4.66
C HIS A 21 3.51 8.06 5.41
N THR A 22 3.33 6.75 5.61
CA THR A 22 4.34 5.91 6.29
C THR A 22 5.06 5.01 5.29
N ALA A 23 4.39 4.04 4.67
CA ALA A 23 5.04 3.11 3.73
C ALA A 23 5.59 3.81 2.48
N GLY A 24 4.84 4.75 1.89
CA GLY A 24 5.31 5.54 0.75
C GLY A 24 6.50 6.43 1.09
N ALA A 25 6.51 7.07 2.26
CA ALA A 25 7.63 7.87 2.75
C ALA A 25 8.88 7.02 3.00
N LEU A 26 8.72 5.86 3.65
CA LEU A 26 9.80 4.88 3.84
C LEU A 26 10.39 4.46 2.50
N ARG A 27 9.55 4.15 1.51
CA ARG A 27 9.97 3.76 0.17
C ARG A 27 10.79 4.86 -0.52
N ILE A 28 10.37 6.13 -0.43
CA ILE A 28 11.13 7.26 -0.95
C ILE A 28 12.53 7.31 -0.31
N ALA A 29 12.61 7.23 1.02
CA ALA A 29 13.88 7.26 1.74
C ALA A 29 14.76 6.04 1.44
N SER A 30 14.18 4.84 1.27
CA SER A 30 14.89 3.63 0.86
C SER A 30 15.49 3.76 -0.53
N MET A 31 14.77 4.39 -1.48
CA MET A 31 15.32 4.69 -2.81
C MET A 31 16.48 5.69 -2.72
N CYS A 32 16.39 6.71 -1.84
CA CYS A 32 17.49 7.62 -1.57
C CYS A 32 18.73 6.89 -1.01
N ARG A 33 18.52 6.00 -0.06
CA ARG A 33 19.57 5.16 0.54
C ARG A 33 20.37 4.38 -0.51
N ARG A 34 19.70 3.85 -1.53
CA ARG A 34 20.33 3.10 -2.63
C ARG A 34 21.21 3.95 -3.56
N LEU A 35 21.02 5.26 -3.53
CA LEU A 35 21.86 6.21 -4.30
C LEU A 35 23.15 6.62 -3.57
N LEU A 36 23.29 6.31 -2.27
CA LEU A 36 24.45 6.67 -1.47
C LEU A 36 25.65 5.77 -1.76
N ALA A 37 26.85 6.35 -1.65
CA ALA A 37 28.12 5.63 -1.74
C ALA A 37 28.48 4.91 -0.43
N GLY A 38 28.11 5.53 0.69
CA GLY A 38 28.41 5.06 2.04
C GLY A 38 27.19 5.12 2.96
N GLU A 39 27.43 4.96 4.26
CA GLU A 39 26.38 5.08 5.26
C GLU A 39 25.91 6.53 5.40
N PRO A 40 24.60 6.82 5.50
CA PRO A 40 24.11 8.17 5.71
C PRO A 40 24.63 8.73 7.05
N ARG A 41 25.04 10.00 7.07
CA ARG A 41 25.56 10.67 8.26
C ARG A 41 24.78 11.91 8.65
N GLN A 42 24.34 12.67 7.67
CA GLN A 42 23.54 13.87 7.91
C GLN A 42 22.44 13.96 6.87
N VAL A 43 21.21 14.24 7.32
CA VAL A 43 20.06 14.38 6.42
C VAL A 43 19.16 15.54 6.84
N ALA A 44 18.65 16.27 5.84
CA ALA A 44 17.55 17.22 5.99
C ALA A 44 16.36 16.74 5.15
N PHE A 45 15.18 16.65 5.78
CA PHE A 45 13.92 16.33 5.13
C PHE A 45 13.07 17.59 5.01
N HIS A 46 12.86 18.08 3.78
CA HIS A 46 11.96 19.20 3.50
C HIS A 46 10.60 18.62 3.10
N LEU A 47 9.58 18.87 3.92
CA LEU A 47 8.25 18.27 3.80
C LEU A 47 7.27 19.30 3.22
N TYR A 48 6.44 18.87 2.27
CA TYR A 48 5.50 19.76 1.55
C TYR A 48 4.07 19.24 1.64
N GLY A 49 3.09 20.13 1.43
CA GLY A 49 1.69 19.80 1.36
C GLY A 49 1.19 19.01 2.57
N SER A 50 0.52 17.87 2.35
CA SER A 50 -0.01 17.02 3.42
C SER A 50 1.10 16.46 4.33
N PHE A 51 2.25 16.08 3.77
CA PHE A 51 3.40 15.65 4.58
C PHE A 51 3.82 16.73 5.59
N ALA A 52 3.84 18.02 5.20
CA ALA A 52 4.23 19.10 6.11
C ALA A 52 3.26 19.26 7.29
N HIS A 53 1.97 19.01 7.08
CA HIS A 53 0.94 19.17 8.11
C HIS A 53 0.81 17.97 9.04
N THR A 54 1.04 16.75 8.54
CA THR A 54 0.64 15.52 9.23
C THR A 54 1.79 14.57 9.59
N TYR A 55 3.06 14.92 9.28
CA TYR A 55 4.20 14.00 9.34
C TYR A 55 4.41 13.30 10.69
N ARG A 56 4.16 14.00 11.81
CA ARG A 56 4.28 13.40 13.15
C ARG A 56 3.13 12.42 13.44
N GLY A 57 1.89 12.86 13.12
CA GLY A 57 0.69 12.06 13.38
C GLY A 57 0.60 10.78 12.53
N HIS A 58 1.19 10.81 11.35
CA HIS A 58 1.25 9.65 10.45
C HIS A 58 2.56 8.86 10.55
N GLY A 59 3.49 9.22 11.44
CA GLY A 59 4.79 8.56 11.56
C GLY A 59 5.68 8.68 10.32
N THR A 60 5.42 9.69 9.46
CA THR A 60 6.22 9.96 8.27
C THR A 60 7.68 10.23 8.61
N ASP A 61 7.92 10.94 9.70
CA ASP A 61 9.23 11.25 10.25
C ASP A 61 10.01 9.98 10.59
N LYS A 62 9.39 9.05 11.33
CA LYS A 62 9.99 7.77 11.68
C LYS A 62 10.25 6.91 10.44
N ALA A 63 9.30 6.90 9.50
CA ALA A 63 9.40 6.14 8.26
C ALA A 63 10.54 6.64 7.34
N LEU A 64 10.71 7.97 7.21
CA LEU A 64 11.79 8.55 6.43
C LEU A 64 13.17 8.19 7.01
N VAL A 65 13.34 8.29 8.33
CA VAL A 65 14.58 7.88 8.99
C VAL A 65 14.80 6.37 8.84
N ALA A 66 13.77 5.55 9.05
CA ALA A 66 13.84 4.09 8.91
C ALA A 66 14.24 3.66 7.49
N GLY A 67 13.71 4.33 6.46
CA GLY A 67 14.06 4.06 5.06
C GLY A 67 15.54 4.34 4.76
N LEU A 68 16.11 5.41 5.32
CA LEU A 68 17.56 5.69 5.23
C LEU A 68 18.40 4.69 6.02
N LEU A 69 17.86 4.10 7.09
CA LEU A 69 18.50 3.01 7.84
C LEU A 69 18.38 1.65 7.14
N GLY A 70 17.67 1.57 6.01
CA GLY A 70 17.49 0.35 5.23
C GLY A 70 16.47 -0.64 5.81
N MET A 71 15.53 -0.18 6.64
CA MET A 71 14.46 -1.00 7.18
C MET A 71 13.40 -1.31 6.11
N ALA A 72 12.83 -2.51 6.15
CA ALA A 72 11.68 -2.91 5.34
C ALA A 72 10.38 -2.28 5.89
N ALA A 73 9.31 -2.24 5.08
CA ALA A 73 8.06 -1.61 5.47
C ALA A 73 7.37 -2.31 6.67
N ASP A 74 7.62 -3.60 6.87
CA ASP A 74 7.09 -4.43 7.95
C ASP A 74 8.05 -4.63 9.13
N ASP A 75 9.15 -3.86 9.17
CA ASP A 75 10.14 -3.93 10.26
C ASP A 75 9.62 -3.20 11.50
N GLU A 76 9.42 -3.95 12.58
CA GLU A 76 8.90 -3.41 13.85
C GLU A 76 9.80 -2.33 14.47
N ARG A 77 11.08 -2.26 14.08
CA ARG A 77 12.04 -1.26 14.55
C ARG A 77 11.77 0.15 13.99
N ILE A 78 10.86 0.29 13.02
CA ILE A 78 10.47 1.61 12.46
C ILE A 78 10.01 2.56 13.57
N ARG A 79 9.27 2.06 14.56
CA ARG A 79 8.81 2.86 15.71
C ARG A 79 9.96 3.47 16.53
N ASP A 80 11.12 2.81 16.54
CA ASP A 80 12.30 3.17 17.31
C ASP A 80 13.43 3.75 16.44
N SER A 81 13.12 4.09 15.17
CA SER A 81 14.10 4.52 14.15
C SER A 81 14.95 5.71 14.58
N PHE A 82 14.44 6.63 15.38
CA PHE A 82 15.19 7.79 15.89
C PHE A 82 16.30 7.39 16.84
N GLU A 83 16.04 6.44 17.73
CA GLU A 83 17.05 5.94 18.66
C GLU A 83 18.12 5.14 17.94
N ILE A 84 17.70 4.34 16.94
CA ILE A 84 18.61 3.57 16.11
C ILE A 84 19.48 4.50 15.25
N ALA A 85 18.91 5.57 14.70
CA ALA A 85 19.66 6.59 13.97
C ALA A 85 20.77 7.22 14.83
N LYS A 86 20.46 7.59 16.08
CA LYS A 86 21.46 8.10 17.02
C LYS A 86 22.57 7.08 17.31
N GLN A 87 22.23 5.80 17.45
CA GLN A 87 23.21 4.72 17.67
C GLN A 87 24.12 4.51 16.45
N GLN A 88 23.67 4.86 15.24
CA GLN A 88 24.42 4.74 14.00
C GLN A 88 25.07 6.07 13.54
N ASP A 89 25.12 7.08 14.43
CA ASP A 89 25.66 8.41 14.15
C ASP A 89 25.01 9.11 12.94
N LEU A 90 23.71 8.89 12.71
CA LEU A 90 22.92 9.60 11.72
C LEU A 90 22.23 10.80 12.37
N SER A 91 22.62 12.00 12.00
CA SER A 91 21.93 13.24 12.36
C SER A 91 20.85 13.58 11.34
N PHE A 92 19.67 14.01 11.81
CA PHE A 92 18.56 14.33 10.94
C PHE A 92 17.77 15.56 11.42
N THR A 93 17.19 16.28 10.45
CA THR A 93 16.29 17.42 10.68
C THR A 93 15.06 17.32 9.80
N PHE A 94 13.93 17.83 10.30
CA PHE A 94 12.69 17.97 9.54
C PHE A 94 12.34 19.44 9.38
N GLU A 95 12.11 19.87 8.14
CA GLU A 95 11.74 21.23 7.78
C GLU A 95 10.38 21.23 7.06
N PRO A 96 9.26 21.36 7.79
CA PRO A 96 7.95 21.47 7.17
C PRO A 96 7.79 22.80 6.44
N ARG A 97 7.36 22.74 5.17
CA ARG A 97 7.16 23.88 4.26
C ARG A 97 5.72 23.87 3.71
N PRO A 98 4.70 24.05 4.56
CA PRO A 98 3.30 23.86 4.19
C PRO A 98 2.80 24.86 3.14
N ASN A 99 3.42 26.03 3.05
CA ASN A 99 3.00 27.12 2.16
C ASN A 99 3.74 27.12 0.80
N GLU A 100 4.71 26.22 0.60
CA GLU A 100 5.42 26.11 -0.66
C GLU A 100 4.65 25.13 -1.58
N PRO A 101 4.16 25.60 -2.77
CA PRO A 101 3.39 24.75 -3.66
C PRO A 101 4.27 23.68 -4.31
N MET A 102 3.79 22.44 -4.33
CA MET A 102 4.38 21.32 -5.04
C MET A 102 3.33 20.63 -5.91
N PRO A 103 3.74 19.93 -7.00
CA PRO A 103 2.81 19.25 -7.88
C PRO A 103 1.97 18.16 -7.18
N HIS A 104 2.53 17.52 -6.14
CA HIS A 104 1.86 16.46 -5.37
C HIS A 104 1.84 16.81 -3.88
N PRO A 105 0.70 16.60 -3.16
CA PRO A 105 0.58 16.95 -1.74
C PRO A 105 1.49 16.14 -0.81
N ASN A 106 1.88 14.92 -1.20
CA ASN A 106 2.74 14.04 -0.42
C ASN A 106 4.17 14.05 -0.96
N THR A 107 4.81 15.24 -0.96
CA THR A 107 6.16 15.45 -1.48
C THR A 107 7.16 15.62 -0.35
N VAL A 108 8.33 15.00 -0.50
CA VAL A 108 9.52 15.25 0.33
C VAL A 108 10.75 15.48 -0.55
N CYS A 109 11.57 16.49 -0.18
CA CYS A 109 12.92 16.62 -0.68
C CYS A 109 13.89 16.14 0.42
N ILE A 110 14.79 15.24 0.07
CA ILE A 110 15.79 14.65 0.97
C ILE A 110 17.17 15.16 0.52
N GLU A 111 17.88 15.83 1.42
CA GLU A 111 19.26 16.21 1.23
C GLU A 111 20.13 15.42 2.20
N VAL A 112 20.98 14.55 1.69
CA VAL A 112 21.75 13.62 2.52
C VAL A 112 23.22 13.64 2.15
N THR A 113 24.08 13.65 3.18
CA THR A 113 25.53 13.47 3.07
C THR A 113 25.91 12.15 3.73
N ASP A 114 26.66 11.32 3.03
CA ASP A 114 27.11 10.02 3.49
C ASP A 114 28.51 10.04 4.14
N SER A 115 28.95 8.89 4.64
CA SER A 115 30.26 8.70 5.31
C SER A 115 31.48 8.94 4.39
N THR A 116 31.28 8.96 3.07
CA THR A 116 32.33 9.28 2.09
C THR A 116 32.42 10.77 1.78
N GLY A 117 31.47 11.57 2.30
CA GLY A 117 31.31 12.99 1.98
C GLY A 117 30.53 13.24 0.67
N SER A 118 29.98 12.19 0.06
CA SER A 118 29.10 12.32 -1.10
C SER A 118 27.76 12.91 -0.70
N HIS A 119 27.24 13.86 -1.50
CA HIS A 119 25.98 14.52 -1.28
C HIS A 119 24.96 14.11 -2.34
N VAL A 120 23.74 13.78 -1.91
CA VAL A 120 22.59 13.45 -2.76
C VAL A 120 21.42 14.33 -2.37
N SER A 121 20.82 15.02 -3.35
CA SER A 121 19.53 15.71 -3.24
C SER A 121 18.49 14.98 -4.07
N MET A 122 17.37 14.59 -3.45
CA MET A 122 16.33 13.81 -4.11
C MET A 122 14.94 14.30 -3.75
N ARG A 123 14.04 14.44 -4.74
CA ARG A 123 12.62 14.71 -4.54
C ARG A 123 11.81 13.46 -4.85
N GLY A 124 10.99 13.05 -3.89
CA GLY A 124 10.07 11.94 -4.01
C GLY A 124 8.63 12.32 -3.70
N GLU A 125 7.71 11.64 -4.33
CA GLU A 125 6.26 11.81 -4.18
C GLU A 125 5.64 10.45 -3.83
N SER A 126 4.83 10.40 -2.76
CA SER A 126 4.06 9.21 -2.42
C SER A 126 2.70 9.26 -3.09
N ILE A 127 2.44 8.35 -4.01
CA ILE A 127 1.28 8.35 -4.90
C ILE A 127 0.13 7.44 -4.43
N GLY A 128 0.13 7.06 -3.14
CA GLY A 128 -0.91 6.20 -2.54
C GLY A 128 -0.54 4.72 -2.53
N GLY A 129 -1.22 3.92 -1.69
CA GLY A 129 -1.02 2.45 -1.59
C GLY A 129 0.42 2.02 -1.26
N GLY A 130 1.24 2.87 -0.62
CA GLY A 130 2.65 2.61 -0.38
C GLY A 130 3.56 2.81 -1.60
N ALA A 131 3.00 3.20 -2.76
CA ALA A 131 3.77 3.47 -3.96
C ALA A 131 4.43 4.87 -3.91
N ALA A 132 5.61 4.97 -4.54
CA ALA A 132 6.38 6.21 -4.60
C ALA A 132 6.95 6.46 -5.99
N VAL A 133 7.16 7.73 -6.31
CA VAL A 133 7.84 8.15 -7.54
C VAL A 133 8.92 9.14 -7.18
N ILE A 134 10.15 8.91 -7.62
CA ILE A 134 11.22 9.89 -7.55
C ILE A 134 11.11 10.78 -8.78
N THR A 135 10.98 12.07 -8.53
CA THR A 135 10.75 13.08 -9.58
C THR A 135 11.95 13.98 -9.84
N ARG A 136 12.94 14.00 -8.90
CA ARG A 136 14.18 14.75 -9.11
C ARG A 136 15.36 14.12 -8.36
N ILE A 137 16.54 14.09 -8.97
CA ILE A 137 17.81 13.68 -8.35
C ILE A 137 18.87 14.70 -8.73
N ASN A 138 19.56 15.29 -7.74
CA ASN A 138 20.63 16.27 -7.90
C ASN A 138 20.27 17.41 -8.88
N GLY A 139 19.06 17.96 -8.75
CA GLY A 139 18.55 19.03 -9.59
C GLY A 139 17.95 18.60 -10.93
N ILE A 140 18.04 17.32 -11.31
CA ILE A 140 17.61 16.77 -12.59
C ILE A 140 16.24 16.10 -12.44
N ASP A 141 15.30 16.47 -13.31
CA ASP A 141 13.98 15.86 -13.33
C ASP A 141 14.04 14.43 -13.91
N VAL A 142 13.55 13.48 -13.13
CA VAL A 142 13.55 12.04 -13.45
C VAL A 142 12.15 11.47 -13.19
N ARG A 143 11.93 10.20 -13.55
CA ARG A 143 10.75 9.45 -13.13
C ARG A 143 11.15 8.01 -12.83
N LEU A 144 11.38 7.69 -11.56
CA LEU A 144 11.69 6.35 -11.08
C LEU A 144 10.58 5.90 -10.14
N THR A 145 9.94 4.79 -10.45
CA THR A 145 8.83 4.22 -9.67
C THR A 145 9.28 3.07 -8.76
N GLY A 146 10.52 2.58 -8.95
CA GLY A 146 11.02 1.38 -8.28
C GLY A 146 10.46 0.08 -8.86
N GLU A 147 9.69 0.12 -9.94
CA GLU A 147 9.14 -1.07 -10.61
C GLU A 147 10.19 -1.83 -11.41
N TYR A 148 11.11 -1.10 -12.02
CA TYR A 148 12.21 -1.63 -12.82
C TYR A 148 13.51 -1.57 -12.05
N HIS A 149 14.41 -2.53 -12.35
CA HIS A 149 15.80 -2.35 -12.01
C HIS A 149 16.33 -1.13 -12.75
N SER A 150 17.15 -0.33 -12.11
CA SER A 150 17.64 0.89 -12.73
C SER A 150 19.14 1.04 -12.49
N ILE A 151 19.84 1.52 -13.50
CA ILE A 151 21.22 1.94 -13.35
C ILE A 151 21.29 3.46 -13.53
N VAL A 152 21.91 4.14 -12.59
CA VAL A 152 22.14 5.59 -12.59
C VAL A 152 23.64 5.81 -12.76
N VAL A 153 24.03 6.43 -13.86
CA VAL A 153 25.42 6.69 -14.20
C VAL A 153 25.67 8.19 -14.20
N LYS A 154 26.61 8.64 -13.39
CA LYS A 154 27.11 10.01 -13.38
C LYS A 154 28.35 10.07 -14.26
N GLN A 155 28.33 10.91 -15.31
CA GLN A 155 29.35 10.90 -16.36
C GLN A 155 29.67 12.29 -16.90
N ARG A 156 30.77 12.40 -17.66
CA ARG A 156 31.04 13.55 -18.51
C ARG A 156 30.19 13.50 -19.78
N ASP A 157 29.66 14.61 -20.22
CA ASP A 157 28.87 14.73 -21.46
C ASP A 157 29.76 14.71 -22.69
N VAL A 158 30.29 13.55 -23.05
CA VAL A 158 31.15 13.34 -24.21
C VAL A 158 30.70 12.18 -25.07
N ALA A 159 31.08 12.21 -26.35
CA ALA A 159 30.74 11.15 -27.28
C ALA A 159 31.34 9.80 -26.85
N GLY A 160 30.58 8.70 -27.03
CA GLY A 160 31.02 7.35 -26.75
C GLY A 160 30.59 6.79 -25.37
N VAL A 161 30.37 7.64 -24.36
CA VAL A 161 30.01 7.18 -23.00
C VAL A 161 28.68 6.42 -22.99
N LEU A 162 27.65 6.96 -23.64
CA LEU A 162 26.35 6.26 -23.73
C LEU A 162 26.47 4.91 -24.45
N ALA A 163 27.27 4.86 -25.54
CA ALA A 163 27.52 3.61 -26.26
C ALA A 163 28.25 2.59 -25.38
N HIS A 164 29.23 3.04 -24.57
CA HIS A 164 29.94 2.17 -23.62
C HIS A 164 28.97 1.57 -22.57
N ILE A 165 28.10 2.38 -21.97
CA ILE A 165 27.10 1.92 -21.00
C ILE A 165 26.18 0.86 -21.62
N ALA A 166 25.60 1.14 -22.81
CA ALA A 166 24.73 0.22 -23.50
C ALA A 166 25.45 -1.09 -23.92
N THR A 167 26.71 -0.99 -24.35
CA THR A 167 27.53 -2.17 -24.67
C THR A 167 27.79 -3.04 -23.43
N CYS A 168 28.10 -2.42 -22.29
CA CYS A 168 28.26 -3.17 -21.05
C CYS A 168 26.99 -3.95 -20.66
N LEU A 169 25.82 -3.33 -20.75
CA LEU A 169 24.54 -4.02 -20.48
C LEU A 169 24.31 -5.16 -21.47
N SER A 170 24.52 -4.93 -22.76
CA SER A 170 24.37 -5.96 -23.81
C SER A 170 25.30 -7.17 -23.64
N VAL A 171 26.55 -6.95 -23.18
CA VAL A 171 27.50 -8.05 -22.92
C VAL A 171 27.02 -8.99 -21.81
N PHE A 172 26.25 -8.47 -20.87
CA PHE A 172 25.65 -9.26 -19.79
C PHE A 172 24.20 -9.70 -20.09
N ASP A 173 23.76 -9.58 -21.34
CA ASP A 173 22.42 -9.96 -21.80
C ASP A 173 21.28 -9.25 -21.05
N VAL A 174 21.51 -8.01 -20.61
CA VAL A 174 20.51 -7.18 -19.90
C VAL A 174 19.75 -6.32 -20.92
N ASN A 175 18.42 -6.52 -20.99
CA ASN A 175 17.54 -5.73 -21.84
C ASN A 175 17.24 -4.36 -21.25
N ILE A 176 17.30 -3.32 -22.10
CA ILE A 176 17.04 -1.92 -21.69
C ILE A 176 15.58 -1.58 -22.03
N ALA A 177 14.74 -1.43 -21.00
CA ALA A 177 13.35 -1.02 -21.14
C ALA A 177 13.19 0.48 -21.43
N THR A 178 13.94 1.34 -20.70
CA THR A 178 13.93 2.79 -20.96
C THR A 178 15.32 3.39 -20.75
N THR A 179 15.59 4.47 -21.49
CA THR A 179 16.81 5.25 -21.33
C THR A 179 16.49 6.73 -21.27
N LYS A 180 17.05 7.41 -20.27
CA LYS A 180 16.99 8.88 -20.15
C LYS A 180 18.39 9.41 -19.91
N LEU A 181 18.76 10.42 -20.70
CA LEU A 181 20.04 11.14 -20.55
C LEU A 181 19.75 12.61 -20.26
N PHE A 182 20.34 13.12 -19.19
CA PHE A 182 20.21 14.48 -18.74
C PHE A 182 21.60 15.11 -18.68
N ARG A 183 21.75 16.31 -19.17
CA ARG A 183 22.97 17.08 -19.06
C ARG A 183 22.75 18.35 -18.24
N GLU A 184 23.65 18.67 -17.33
CA GLU A 184 23.67 19.96 -16.66
C GLU A 184 24.18 21.05 -17.61
N ARG A 185 25.32 20.75 -18.25
CA ARG A 185 25.93 21.59 -19.28
C ARG A 185 26.64 20.75 -20.33
N LYS A 186 26.60 21.23 -21.57
CA LYS A 186 27.28 20.58 -22.70
C LYS A 186 28.78 20.42 -22.41
N GLY A 187 29.28 19.20 -22.50
CA GLY A 187 30.68 18.83 -22.29
C GLY A 187 31.09 18.69 -20.81
N GLU A 188 30.22 18.98 -19.86
CA GLU A 188 30.48 18.87 -18.42
C GLU A 188 29.83 17.63 -17.82
N LEU A 189 28.88 17.80 -16.91
CA LEU A 189 28.23 16.73 -16.18
C LEU A 189 26.94 16.30 -16.85
N ALA A 190 26.76 14.98 -16.98
CA ALA A 190 25.53 14.35 -17.41
C ALA A 190 25.19 13.14 -16.53
N TYR A 191 23.93 12.78 -16.53
CA TYR A 191 23.42 11.57 -15.90
C TYR A 191 22.69 10.71 -16.93
N THR A 192 23.01 9.44 -17.00
CA THR A 192 22.25 8.45 -17.75
C THR A 192 21.53 7.54 -16.79
N ILE A 193 20.20 7.42 -16.96
CA ILE A 193 19.37 6.49 -16.22
C ILE A 193 18.81 5.48 -17.21
N MET A 194 19.13 4.22 -17.02
CA MET A 194 18.58 3.11 -17.79
C MET A 194 17.77 2.22 -16.86
N GLN A 195 16.55 1.90 -17.27
CA GLN A 195 15.71 0.93 -16.58
C GLN A 195 15.74 -0.36 -17.38
N THR A 196 15.80 -1.48 -16.66
CA THR A 196 15.93 -2.82 -17.24
C THR A 196 14.84 -3.73 -16.67
N ASP A 197 14.42 -4.69 -17.48
CA ASP A 197 13.50 -5.74 -17.04
C ASP A 197 14.21 -6.75 -16.15
N ASP A 198 15.48 -7.04 -16.45
CA ASP A 198 16.31 -8.01 -15.75
C ASP A 198 17.06 -7.40 -14.57
N GLU A 199 17.41 -8.24 -13.57
CA GLU A 199 18.28 -7.83 -12.47
C GLU A 199 19.69 -7.51 -12.98
N ILE A 200 20.21 -6.36 -12.55
CA ILE A 200 21.53 -5.89 -12.96
C ILE A 200 22.58 -6.45 -12.00
N ASP A 201 23.51 -7.28 -12.52
CA ASP A 201 24.64 -7.80 -11.77
C ASP A 201 25.64 -6.67 -11.44
N GLU A 202 26.22 -6.70 -10.24
CA GLU A 202 27.25 -5.74 -9.81
C GLU A 202 28.46 -5.68 -10.75
N ARG A 203 28.75 -6.78 -11.48
CA ARG A 203 29.80 -6.82 -12.51
C ARG A 203 29.52 -5.89 -13.67
N VAL A 204 28.25 -5.61 -13.98
CA VAL A 204 27.86 -4.63 -15.00
C VAL A 204 28.28 -3.24 -14.56
N ALA A 205 27.95 -2.84 -13.32
CA ALA A 205 28.34 -1.55 -12.77
C ALA A 205 29.87 -1.40 -12.73
N ALA A 206 30.57 -2.44 -12.31
CA ALA A 206 32.03 -2.46 -12.31
C ALA A 206 32.64 -2.37 -13.73
N SER A 207 31.97 -2.93 -14.75
CA SER A 207 32.40 -2.83 -16.15
C SER A 207 32.18 -1.39 -16.69
N ILE A 208 31.04 -0.81 -16.42
CA ILE A 208 30.71 0.56 -16.81
C ILE A 208 31.69 1.56 -16.18
N ALA A 209 31.98 1.40 -14.89
CA ALA A 209 32.89 2.27 -14.14
C ALA A 209 34.36 2.29 -14.65
N LYS A 210 34.75 1.38 -15.54
CA LYS A 210 36.10 1.37 -16.14
C LYS A 210 36.34 2.52 -17.14
N HIS A 211 35.28 3.15 -17.63
CA HIS A 211 35.44 4.26 -18.57
C HIS A 211 35.93 5.53 -17.84
N PRO A 212 36.97 6.23 -18.33
CA PRO A 212 37.58 7.35 -17.63
C PRO A 212 36.65 8.58 -17.45
N ASP A 213 35.62 8.70 -18.26
CA ASP A 213 34.63 9.77 -18.18
C ASP A 213 33.38 9.39 -17.39
N ILE A 214 33.39 8.25 -16.70
CA ILE A 214 32.34 7.83 -15.76
C ILE A 214 32.81 8.10 -14.34
N PHE A 215 32.04 8.86 -13.58
CA PHE A 215 32.38 9.32 -12.24
C PHE A 215 31.77 8.46 -11.14
N ASP A 216 30.54 7.94 -11.39
CA ASP A 216 29.81 7.09 -10.45
C ASP A 216 28.78 6.22 -11.16
N VAL A 217 28.55 5.03 -10.64
CA VAL A 217 27.55 4.07 -11.14
C VAL A 217 26.80 3.50 -9.97
N ARG A 218 25.46 3.59 -9.98
CA ARG A 218 24.58 3.05 -8.95
C ARG A 218 23.53 2.15 -9.54
N ILE A 219 23.35 0.98 -8.94
CA ILE A 219 22.25 0.07 -9.23
C ILE A 219 21.15 0.31 -8.21
N VAL A 220 19.95 0.64 -8.69
CA VAL A 220 18.73 0.72 -7.89
C VAL A 220 17.91 -0.51 -8.21
N LYS A 221 17.93 -1.50 -7.32
CA LYS A 221 17.15 -2.73 -7.50
C LYS A 221 15.66 -2.43 -7.45
N SER A 222 14.88 -3.16 -8.25
CA SER A 222 13.43 -3.13 -8.21
C SER A 222 12.91 -3.53 -6.82
N ASP A 223 11.89 -2.87 -6.34
CA ASP A 223 11.24 -3.22 -5.08
C ASP A 223 10.50 -4.56 -5.17
N ARG A 224 10.05 -4.95 -6.37
CA ARG A 224 9.44 -6.28 -6.62
C ARG A 224 10.41 -7.43 -6.30
N ALA A 225 11.70 -7.25 -6.56
CA ALA A 225 12.71 -8.25 -6.23
C ALA A 225 12.99 -8.37 -4.72
N SER A 226 12.87 -7.26 -3.97
CA SER A 226 13.08 -7.27 -2.51
C SER A 226 11.87 -7.82 -1.72
N GLU A 227 10.69 -7.80 -2.29
CA GLU A 227 9.44 -8.33 -1.72
C GLU A 227 9.22 -9.83 -2.04
N ALA A 228 10.11 -10.45 -2.82
CA ALA A 228 10.09 -11.89 -3.01
C ALA A 228 10.27 -12.58 -1.65
N VAL A 229 9.27 -13.33 -1.22
CA VAL A 229 9.34 -14.12 0.02
C VAL A 229 10.55 -15.03 -0.09
N ALA A 230 11.53 -14.86 0.80
CA ALA A 230 12.73 -15.71 0.83
C ALA A 230 12.29 -17.18 0.85
N PRO A 231 12.92 -18.07 0.07
CA PRO A 231 12.55 -19.47 0.04
C PRO A 231 12.74 -20.03 1.45
N VAL A 232 11.64 -20.39 2.10
CA VAL A 232 11.68 -21.15 3.35
C VAL A 232 12.34 -22.48 3.00
N LYS A 233 13.49 -22.78 3.63
CA LYS A 233 14.13 -24.10 3.54
C LYS A 233 13.21 -25.14 4.16
N GLY A 234 12.38 -25.77 3.34
CA GLY A 234 11.44 -26.80 3.75
C GLY A 234 10.81 -27.46 2.53
N ASN A 235 11.25 -28.68 2.26
CA ASN A 235 10.69 -29.71 1.38
C ASN A 235 10.19 -29.30 0.00
N ALA A 236 11.09 -29.46 -0.99
CA ALA A 236 10.81 -29.40 -2.42
C ALA A 236 9.91 -30.56 -2.95
N GLU A 237 9.28 -31.34 -2.09
CA GLU A 237 8.54 -32.57 -2.49
C GLU A 237 7.03 -32.36 -2.71
N ASN A 238 6.45 -31.17 -2.43
CA ASN A 238 5.03 -30.87 -2.69
C ASN A 238 4.80 -29.70 -3.66
N ALA A 239 5.74 -29.36 -4.52
CA ALA A 239 5.51 -28.51 -5.68
C ALA A 239 4.84 -29.34 -6.80
N GLY A 240 3.80 -30.05 -6.46
CA GLY A 240 2.97 -30.80 -7.40
C GLY A 240 2.07 -29.87 -8.21
N GLY A 241 2.37 -29.70 -9.49
CA GLY A 241 1.33 -29.49 -10.47
C GLY A 241 1.16 -28.11 -11.12
N PHE A 242 1.98 -27.07 -10.86
CA PHE A 242 1.84 -25.78 -11.56
C PHE A 242 3.15 -25.19 -12.11
N ALA A 243 4.15 -26.04 -12.32
CA ALA A 243 5.35 -25.64 -13.06
C ALA A 243 5.01 -25.60 -14.56
N ALA A 244 5.00 -24.39 -15.13
CA ALA A 244 5.02 -24.09 -16.56
C ALA A 244 3.88 -24.70 -17.41
N GLU A 245 2.63 -24.31 -17.15
CA GLU A 245 1.57 -24.50 -18.15
C GLU A 245 1.80 -23.63 -19.41
N PHE A 246 2.56 -22.54 -19.30
CA PHE A 246 2.75 -21.57 -20.37
C PHE A 246 4.20 -21.10 -20.48
N THR A 247 4.63 -20.83 -21.70
CA THR A 247 5.83 -20.01 -21.95
C THR A 247 5.55 -18.56 -21.51
N PRO A 248 6.58 -17.73 -21.20
CA PRO A 248 6.38 -16.32 -20.87
C PRO A 248 5.58 -15.54 -21.93
N GLN A 249 5.76 -15.87 -23.22
CA GLN A 249 5.02 -15.24 -24.33
C GLN A 249 3.54 -15.64 -24.33
N GLU A 250 3.22 -16.93 -24.10
CA GLU A 250 1.84 -17.40 -23.99
C GLU A 250 1.17 -16.82 -22.74
N ALA A 251 1.90 -16.70 -21.63
CA ALA A 251 1.41 -16.09 -20.41
C ALA A 251 1.11 -14.60 -20.61
N ALA A 252 1.99 -13.86 -21.31
CA ALA A 252 1.77 -12.45 -21.64
C ALA A 252 0.53 -12.25 -22.53
N ALA A 253 0.35 -13.07 -23.57
CA ALA A 253 -0.85 -12.99 -24.43
C ALA A 253 -2.15 -13.26 -23.64
N ARG A 254 -2.15 -14.28 -22.77
CA ARG A 254 -3.30 -14.56 -21.89
C ARG A 254 -3.53 -13.48 -20.85
N PHE A 255 -2.47 -12.86 -20.35
CA PHE A 255 -2.59 -11.74 -19.43
C PHE A 255 -3.32 -10.55 -20.09
N GLU A 256 -3.05 -10.25 -21.35
CA GLU A 256 -3.76 -9.20 -22.09
C GLU A 256 -5.28 -9.45 -22.15
N GLU A 257 -5.70 -10.72 -22.30
CA GLU A 257 -7.12 -11.10 -22.27
C GLU A 257 -7.75 -10.99 -20.86
N LEU A 258 -6.94 -11.20 -19.83
CA LEU A 258 -7.37 -11.19 -18.41
C LEU A 258 -7.14 -9.84 -17.71
N ASP A 259 -6.56 -8.83 -18.38
CA ASP A 259 -6.35 -7.51 -17.80
C ASP A 259 -7.64 -6.67 -17.83
N PHE A 260 -8.64 -7.13 -17.09
CA PHE A 260 -9.99 -6.57 -17.02
C PHE A 260 -9.96 -5.05 -16.85
N ALA A 261 -10.53 -4.32 -17.80
CA ALA A 261 -10.59 -2.86 -17.75
C ALA A 261 -11.67 -2.37 -16.79
N CYS A 262 -12.75 -3.12 -16.61
CA CYS A 262 -13.89 -2.76 -15.78
C CYS A 262 -14.55 -4.00 -15.16
N GLY A 263 -15.54 -3.78 -14.28
CA GLY A 263 -16.29 -4.87 -13.64
C GLY A 263 -17.13 -5.66 -14.61
N ALA A 264 -17.66 -5.01 -15.64
CA ALA A 264 -18.43 -5.69 -16.68
C ALA A 264 -17.61 -6.72 -17.47
N ASP A 265 -16.34 -6.41 -17.76
CA ASP A 265 -15.44 -7.35 -18.46
C ASP A 265 -15.16 -8.58 -17.59
N MET A 266 -14.87 -8.37 -16.30
CA MET A 266 -14.60 -9.46 -15.36
C MET A 266 -15.85 -10.31 -15.13
N LEU A 267 -17.03 -9.69 -14.99
CA LEU A 267 -18.29 -10.41 -14.83
C LEU A 267 -18.59 -11.29 -16.04
N ALA A 268 -18.49 -10.75 -17.24
CA ALA A 268 -18.70 -11.49 -18.49
C ALA A 268 -17.75 -12.70 -18.60
N TYR A 269 -16.49 -12.52 -18.22
CA TYR A 269 -15.51 -13.60 -18.19
C TYR A 269 -15.91 -14.69 -17.18
N CYS A 270 -16.26 -14.29 -15.94
CA CYS A 270 -16.70 -15.24 -14.91
C CYS A 270 -17.93 -16.05 -15.32
N GLU A 271 -18.92 -15.38 -15.95
CA GLU A 271 -20.14 -16.04 -16.44
C GLU A 271 -19.84 -17.00 -17.62
N HIS A 272 -18.97 -16.59 -18.55
CA HIS A 272 -18.56 -17.43 -19.68
C HIS A 272 -17.81 -18.69 -19.24
N GLU A 273 -16.85 -18.53 -18.32
CA GLU A 273 -16.04 -19.63 -17.80
C GLU A 273 -16.73 -20.45 -16.70
N GLY A 274 -17.83 -19.96 -16.12
CA GLY A 274 -18.53 -20.58 -15.01
C GLY A 274 -17.70 -20.60 -13.73
N ILE A 275 -16.93 -19.55 -13.45
CA ILE A 275 -16.00 -19.45 -12.31
C ILE A 275 -16.33 -18.28 -11.40
N ALA A 276 -15.80 -18.31 -10.17
CA ALA A 276 -15.88 -17.24 -9.20
C ALA A 276 -14.94 -16.06 -9.55
N ILE A 277 -15.19 -14.87 -8.96
CA ILE A 277 -14.33 -13.67 -9.14
C ILE A 277 -12.93 -13.94 -8.59
N SER A 278 -12.82 -14.65 -7.45
CA SER A 278 -11.54 -15.04 -6.86
C SER A 278 -10.67 -15.84 -7.82
N GLU A 279 -11.26 -16.82 -8.52
CA GLU A 279 -10.53 -17.63 -9.51
C GLU A 279 -10.14 -16.82 -10.74
N ALA A 280 -11.01 -15.91 -11.23
CA ALA A 280 -10.66 -15.01 -12.34
C ALA A 280 -9.45 -14.14 -11.98
N MET A 281 -9.42 -13.57 -10.77
CA MET A 281 -8.29 -12.78 -10.31
C MET A 281 -7.02 -13.63 -10.12
N CYS A 282 -7.14 -14.84 -9.60
CA CYS A 282 -6.00 -15.77 -9.48
C CYS A 282 -5.44 -16.18 -10.85
N ARG A 283 -6.30 -16.40 -11.86
CA ARG A 283 -5.85 -16.69 -13.25
C ARG A 283 -5.08 -15.52 -13.84
N ARG A 284 -5.61 -14.28 -13.67
CA ARG A 284 -4.93 -13.06 -14.09
C ARG A 284 -3.56 -12.92 -13.44
N GLU A 285 -3.48 -13.10 -12.13
CA GLU A 285 -2.24 -12.99 -11.34
C GLU A 285 -1.20 -14.04 -11.78
N ARG A 286 -1.62 -15.28 -11.99
CA ARG A 286 -0.74 -16.35 -12.48
C ARG A 286 -0.15 -16.02 -13.86
N CYS A 287 -0.96 -15.50 -14.79
CA CYS A 287 -0.47 -15.09 -16.11
C CYS A 287 0.51 -13.92 -16.01
N MET A 288 0.24 -12.93 -15.15
CA MET A 288 1.14 -11.81 -14.89
C MET A 288 2.51 -12.28 -14.37
N LEU A 289 2.51 -13.11 -13.33
CA LEU A 289 3.74 -13.64 -12.73
C LEU A 289 4.53 -14.53 -13.69
N ALA A 290 3.85 -15.38 -14.46
CA ALA A 290 4.50 -16.24 -15.43
C ALA A 290 5.11 -15.44 -16.60
N ALA A 291 4.46 -14.35 -17.05
CA ALA A 291 5.02 -13.44 -18.04
C ALA A 291 6.30 -12.75 -17.55
N ASP A 292 6.35 -12.41 -16.24
CA ASP A 292 7.52 -11.81 -15.59
C ASP A 292 8.57 -12.88 -15.14
N GLY A 293 8.36 -14.17 -15.44
CA GLY A 293 9.26 -15.26 -15.02
C GLY A 293 9.28 -15.53 -13.51
N VAL A 294 8.28 -15.05 -12.77
CA VAL A 294 8.14 -15.23 -11.32
C VAL A 294 7.34 -16.49 -11.01
N ALA A 295 7.72 -17.22 -9.96
CA ALA A 295 7.03 -18.43 -9.55
C ALA A 295 5.55 -18.15 -9.19
N VAL A 296 4.63 -18.87 -9.81
CA VAL A 296 3.18 -18.66 -9.68
C VAL A 296 2.60 -18.97 -8.28
N ASP A 297 3.28 -19.78 -7.49
CA ASP A 297 2.90 -20.07 -6.10
C ASP A 297 3.23 -18.93 -5.11
N ASN A 298 3.95 -17.93 -5.58
CA ASN A 298 4.36 -16.78 -4.76
C ASN A 298 3.16 -15.98 -4.23
N THR A 299 2.08 -15.86 -5.00
CA THR A 299 0.86 -15.17 -4.56
C THR A 299 0.17 -15.91 -3.42
N ARG A 300 0.05 -17.24 -3.51
CA ARG A 300 -0.55 -18.05 -2.43
C ARG A 300 0.22 -17.88 -1.12
N ARG A 301 1.55 -18.05 -1.14
CA ARG A 301 2.40 -17.85 0.04
C ARG A 301 2.29 -16.44 0.62
N TYR A 302 2.16 -15.45 -0.25
CA TYR A 302 1.94 -14.09 0.17
C TYR A 302 0.60 -13.94 0.89
N LEU A 303 -0.49 -14.46 0.34
CA LEU A 303 -1.83 -14.39 0.95
C LEU A 303 -1.91 -15.19 2.27
N GLU A 304 -1.21 -16.30 2.40
CA GLU A 304 -1.06 -17.03 3.67
C GLU A 304 -0.40 -16.15 4.74
N ARG A 305 0.68 -15.43 4.38
CA ARG A 305 1.33 -14.46 5.27
C ARG A 305 0.42 -13.28 5.60
N VAL A 306 -0.29 -12.75 4.61
CA VAL A 306 -1.29 -11.69 4.79
C VAL A 306 -2.33 -12.11 5.82
N LEU A 307 -2.95 -13.28 5.66
CA LEU A 307 -3.97 -13.79 6.58
C LEU A 307 -3.42 -13.95 8.00
N SER A 308 -2.18 -14.43 8.14
CA SER A 308 -1.52 -14.53 9.44
C SER A 308 -1.37 -13.17 10.13
N VAL A 309 -0.91 -12.15 9.41
CA VAL A 309 -0.74 -10.78 9.95
C VAL A 309 -2.10 -10.14 10.23
N MET A 310 -3.09 -10.33 9.38
CA MET A 310 -4.46 -9.86 9.60
C MET A 310 -5.05 -10.46 10.88
N ARG A 311 -4.83 -11.76 11.11
CA ARG A 311 -5.29 -12.45 12.34
C ARG A 311 -4.59 -11.90 13.58
N GLU A 312 -3.26 -11.74 13.55
CA GLU A 312 -2.49 -11.17 14.65
C GLU A 312 -2.97 -9.77 15.00
N SER A 313 -3.09 -8.88 14.01
CA SER A 313 -3.50 -7.49 14.23
C SER A 313 -4.95 -7.35 14.73
N ALA A 314 -5.85 -8.27 14.38
CA ALA A 314 -7.24 -8.26 14.80
C ALA A 314 -7.45 -8.86 16.20
N THR A 315 -6.58 -9.78 16.65
CA THR A 315 -6.81 -10.50 17.90
C THR A 315 -5.95 -9.99 19.06
N ALA A 316 -4.71 -9.55 18.82
CA ALA A 316 -3.81 -9.13 19.89
C ALA A 316 -4.37 -7.99 20.77
N PRO A 317 -4.99 -6.90 20.24
CA PRO A 317 -5.51 -5.82 21.06
C PRO A 317 -6.71 -6.20 21.94
N THR A 318 -7.42 -7.29 21.63
CA THR A 318 -8.56 -7.75 22.45
C THR A 318 -8.13 -8.22 23.84
N THR A 319 -6.88 -8.61 23.98
CA THR A 319 -6.30 -9.10 25.26
C THR A 319 -5.11 -8.26 25.74
N SER A 320 -4.41 -7.60 24.85
CA SER A 320 -3.20 -6.84 25.13
C SER A 320 -3.25 -5.49 24.39
N PRO A 321 -4.14 -4.57 24.83
CA PRO A 321 -4.32 -3.29 24.17
C PRO A 321 -3.06 -2.42 24.28
N ALA A 322 -2.71 -1.74 23.18
CA ALA A 322 -1.63 -0.77 23.15
C ALA A 322 -2.21 0.64 22.94
N ARG A 323 -1.62 1.64 23.60
CA ARG A 323 -2.01 3.03 23.38
C ARG A 323 -1.48 3.51 22.04
N SER A 324 -2.31 4.21 21.28
CA SER A 324 -1.94 4.82 20.01
C SER A 324 -0.90 5.94 20.17
N MET A 325 -0.22 6.31 19.08
CA MET A 325 0.79 7.38 19.07
C MET A 325 0.24 8.73 19.55
N GLY A 326 -0.96 9.10 19.12
CA GLY A 326 -1.63 10.33 19.55
C GLY A 326 -2.37 10.18 20.88
N GLY A 327 -2.58 8.95 21.34
CA GLY A 327 -3.25 8.65 22.59
C GLY A 327 -4.77 8.85 22.59
N LEU A 328 -5.39 8.95 21.41
CA LEU A 328 -6.86 9.08 21.27
C LEU A 328 -7.59 7.75 21.39
N ILE A 329 -6.92 6.64 21.06
CA ILE A 329 -7.47 5.29 21.11
C ILE A 329 -6.52 4.32 21.81
N GLY A 330 -7.06 3.19 22.29
CA GLY A 330 -6.33 2.11 22.94
C GLY A 330 -7.13 1.45 24.05
N GLY A 331 -7.64 0.25 23.80
CA GLY A 331 -8.44 -0.56 24.72
C GLY A 331 -9.92 -0.70 24.34
N GLU A 332 -10.37 -0.05 23.28
CA GLU A 332 -11.76 -0.17 22.80
C GLU A 332 -12.09 -1.59 22.32
N ALA A 333 -11.14 -2.25 21.65
CA ALA A 333 -11.32 -3.65 21.22
C ALA A 333 -11.44 -4.60 22.41
N ALA A 334 -10.64 -4.40 23.46
CA ALA A 334 -10.75 -5.17 24.70
C ALA A 334 -12.11 -4.92 25.39
N ALA A 335 -12.59 -3.68 25.43
CA ALA A 335 -13.90 -3.35 25.99
C ALA A 335 -15.06 -3.99 25.23
N LEU A 336 -14.99 -4.04 23.88
CA LEU A 336 -15.99 -4.74 23.05
C LEU A 336 -15.94 -6.26 23.27
N SER A 337 -14.76 -6.84 23.33
CA SER A 337 -14.57 -8.27 23.65
C SER A 337 -15.15 -8.64 25.02
N GLU A 338 -14.96 -7.77 26.02
CA GLU A 338 -15.56 -7.96 27.34
C GLU A 338 -17.10 -7.86 27.30
N LEU A 339 -17.67 -6.95 26.50
CA LEU A 339 -19.11 -6.85 26.30
C LEU A 339 -19.67 -8.12 25.66
N GLU A 340 -18.99 -8.69 24.63
CA GLU A 340 -19.38 -9.97 24.03
C GLU A 340 -19.36 -11.12 25.06
N ALA A 341 -18.32 -11.19 25.89
CA ALA A 341 -18.20 -12.21 26.93
C ALA A 341 -19.31 -12.09 27.99
N LYS A 342 -19.64 -10.87 28.42
CA LYS A 342 -20.76 -10.57 29.34
C LYS A 342 -22.10 -10.97 28.73
N THR A 343 -22.30 -10.72 27.43
CA THR A 343 -23.51 -11.12 26.71
C THR A 343 -23.66 -12.64 26.72
N LYS A 344 -22.60 -13.39 26.39
CA LYS A 344 -22.62 -14.87 26.40
C LYS A 344 -22.92 -15.48 27.80
N SER A 345 -22.50 -14.78 28.86
CA SER A 345 -22.73 -15.23 30.27
C SER A 345 -24.00 -14.66 30.90
N ASN A 346 -24.79 -13.88 30.18
CA ASN A 346 -25.96 -13.14 30.69
C ASN A 346 -25.62 -12.21 31.89
N ALA A 347 -24.41 -11.68 31.94
CA ALA A 347 -23.90 -10.84 33.02
C ALA A 347 -23.82 -9.36 32.57
N GLY A 348 -24.81 -8.56 32.91
CA GLY A 348 -24.81 -7.11 32.66
C GLY A 348 -25.39 -6.68 31.33
N ASN A 349 -24.79 -5.67 30.67
CA ASN A 349 -25.24 -5.18 29.37
C ASN A 349 -25.01 -6.21 28.29
N THR A 350 -25.91 -6.27 27.31
CA THR A 350 -25.86 -7.21 26.18
C THR A 350 -25.53 -6.50 24.87
N CYS A 351 -24.87 -7.20 23.97
CA CYS A 351 -24.70 -6.74 22.59
C CYS A 351 -26.07 -6.59 21.92
N ILE A 352 -26.23 -5.52 21.15
CA ILE A 352 -27.41 -5.31 20.29
C ILE A 352 -27.21 -5.95 18.90
N ALA A 353 -25.96 -6.18 18.51
CA ALA A 353 -25.59 -6.85 17.27
C ALA A 353 -25.62 -8.37 17.44
N ASP A 354 -25.88 -9.10 16.34
CA ASP A 354 -25.67 -10.54 16.29
C ASP A 354 -24.16 -10.87 16.49
N PRO A 355 -23.82 -12.15 16.79
CA PRO A 355 -22.43 -12.53 17.11
C PRO A 355 -21.43 -12.18 16.01
N MET A 356 -21.79 -12.36 14.72
CA MET A 356 -20.91 -12.05 13.59
C MET A 356 -20.61 -10.56 13.51
N LEU A 357 -21.62 -9.71 13.56
CA LEU A 357 -21.45 -8.23 13.51
C LEU A 357 -20.71 -7.71 14.75
N ALA A 358 -20.99 -8.24 15.94
CA ALA A 358 -20.28 -7.88 17.17
C ALA A 358 -18.79 -8.20 17.05
N ARG A 359 -18.46 -9.42 16.61
CA ARG A 359 -17.08 -9.88 16.42
C ARG A 359 -16.37 -9.08 15.33
N ALA A 360 -17.02 -8.83 14.18
CA ALA A 360 -16.46 -8.02 13.11
C ALA A 360 -16.17 -6.58 13.57
N THR A 361 -17.07 -5.98 14.37
CA THR A 361 -16.85 -4.66 14.97
C THR A 361 -15.62 -4.65 15.87
N THR A 362 -15.48 -5.65 16.75
CA THR A 362 -14.34 -5.81 17.64
C THR A 362 -13.03 -5.93 16.88
N TYR A 363 -12.98 -6.79 15.85
CA TYR A 363 -11.78 -6.99 15.04
C TYR A 363 -11.41 -5.75 14.20
N ALA A 364 -12.39 -5.05 13.60
CA ALA A 364 -12.13 -3.82 12.85
C ALA A 364 -11.47 -2.75 13.73
N MET A 365 -11.94 -2.59 14.97
CA MET A 365 -11.38 -1.65 15.92
C MET A 365 -10.00 -2.10 16.42
N ALA A 366 -9.79 -3.40 16.65
CA ALA A 366 -8.51 -3.97 17.06
C ALA A 366 -7.40 -3.73 16.03
N VAL A 367 -7.69 -3.96 14.75
CA VAL A 367 -6.70 -3.69 13.67
C VAL A 367 -6.27 -2.23 13.67
N LEU A 368 -7.19 -1.30 13.88
CA LEU A 368 -6.86 0.13 13.95
C LEU A 368 -6.10 0.52 15.23
N GLU A 369 -6.30 -0.17 16.35
CA GLU A 369 -5.44 -0.01 17.54
C GLU A 369 -4.01 -0.49 17.24
N THR A 370 -3.85 -1.64 16.60
CA THR A 370 -2.54 -2.14 16.13
C THR A 370 -1.89 -1.14 15.19
N ASN A 371 -2.64 -0.65 14.22
CA ASN A 371 -2.18 0.33 13.24
C ASN A 371 -1.68 1.63 13.91
N ALA A 372 -2.52 2.24 14.75
CA ALA A 372 -2.26 3.50 15.40
C ALA A 372 -1.16 3.42 16.49
N SER A 373 -0.85 2.24 17.01
CA SER A 373 0.26 1.99 17.93
C SER A 373 1.58 1.61 17.23
N MET A 374 1.70 1.81 15.92
CA MET A 374 2.85 1.39 15.11
C MET A 374 3.10 -0.12 15.16
N GLY A 375 2.04 -0.91 15.20
CA GLY A 375 2.08 -2.35 15.03
C GLY A 375 2.00 -2.75 13.56
N ARG A 376 2.20 -4.05 13.29
CA ARG A 376 2.18 -4.61 11.94
C ARG A 376 0.77 -4.90 11.48
N ILE A 377 0.41 -4.35 10.31
CA ILE A 377 -0.90 -4.55 9.66
C ILE A 377 -0.73 -4.87 8.17
N VAL A 378 -1.84 -5.21 7.53
CA VAL A 378 -1.93 -5.29 6.06
C VAL A 378 -2.82 -4.15 5.56
N ALA A 379 -2.33 -3.33 4.66
CA ALA A 379 -3.18 -2.36 3.99
C ALA A 379 -4.18 -3.09 3.05
N ALA A 380 -5.48 -2.70 3.09
CA ALA A 380 -6.52 -3.32 2.28
C ALA A 380 -7.71 -2.34 2.08
N PRO A 381 -7.75 -1.51 1.02
CA PRO A 381 -6.64 -1.20 0.11
C PRO A 381 -5.65 -0.19 0.70
N THR A 382 -5.95 0.45 1.85
CA THR A 382 -5.07 1.41 2.54
C THR A 382 -4.88 1.03 4.00
N ALA A 383 -3.85 1.58 4.66
CA ALA A 383 -3.63 1.39 6.08
C ALA A 383 -4.78 2.00 6.92
N GLY A 384 -5.36 3.12 6.48
CA GLY A 384 -6.49 3.79 7.16
C GLY A 384 -7.79 2.97 7.15
N SER A 385 -7.93 2.03 6.23
CA SER A 385 -9.09 1.12 6.12
C SER A 385 -8.74 -0.35 6.38
N SER A 386 -7.55 -0.62 6.91
CA SER A 386 -6.98 -1.97 7.10
C SER A 386 -7.80 -2.89 7.99
N GLY A 387 -8.74 -2.37 8.78
CA GLY A 387 -9.57 -3.16 9.66
C GLY A 387 -10.78 -3.82 8.99
N VAL A 388 -11.25 -3.32 7.85
CA VAL A 388 -12.55 -3.73 7.28
C VAL A 388 -12.51 -5.14 6.71
N VAL A 389 -11.58 -5.44 5.80
CA VAL A 389 -11.47 -6.75 5.14
C VAL A 389 -11.14 -7.86 6.14
N PRO A 390 -10.10 -7.76 6.99
CA PRO A 390 -9.78 -8.82 7.93
C PRO A 390 -10.91 -9.05 8.95
N ALA A 391 -11.57 -7.99 9.43
CA ALA A 391 -12.66 -8.13 10.39
C ALA A 391 -13.83 -8.92 9.81
N MET A 392 -14.19 -8.67 8.54
CA MET A 392 -15.24 -9.44 7.86
C MET A 392 -14.88 -10.92 7.76
N LEU A 393 -13.67 -11.22 7.26
CA LEU A 393 -13.25 -12.59 6.99
C LEU A 393 -13.06 -13.41 8.28
N LEU A 394 -12.40 -12.83 9.28
CA LEU A 394 -12.12 -13.52 10.54
C LEU A 394 -13.40 -13.72 11.37
N ALA A 395 -14.32 -12.74 11.37
CA ALA A 395 -15.61 -12.93 12.02
C ALA A 395 -16.44 -14.03 11.34
N ALA A 396 -16.43 -14.10 10.01
CA ALA A 396 -17.07 -15.19 9.27
C ALA A 396 -16.42 -16.54 9.58
N GLN A 397 -15.11 -16.62 9.69
CA GLN A 397 -14.41 -17.83 10.10
C GLN A 397 -14.82 -18.29 11.50
N ASP A 398 -14.81 -17.38 12.47
CA ASP A 398 -15.12 -17.69 13.87
C ASP A 398 -16.58 -18.16 14.05
N GLU A 399 -17.53 -17.57 13.34
CA GLU A 399 -18.95 -17.84 13.53
C GLU A 399 -19.51 -18.94 12.59
N HIS A 400 -18.88 -19.15 11.42
CA HIS A 400 -19.37 -20.11 10.41
C HIS A 400 -18.37 -21.23 10.09
N GLY A 401 -17.14 -21.18 10.61
CA GLY A 401 -16.18 -22.28 10.51
C GLY A 401 -15.47 -22.39 9.15
N PHE A 402 -15.38 -21.32 8.38
CA PHE A 402 -14.64 -21.30 7.12
C PHE A 402 -13.16 -21.63 7.33
N SER A 403 -12.58 -22.35 6.39
CA SER A 403 -11.16 -22.71 6.39
C SER A 403 -10.26 -21.54 5.95
N ASP A 404 -8.97 -21.62 6.28
CA ASP A 404 -7.99 -20.63 5.81
C ASP A 404 -7.90 -20.60 4.28
N GLU A 405 -8.14 -21.73 3.58
CA GLU A 405 -8.17 -21.80 2.12
C GLU A 405 -9.32 -20.98 1.53
N GLU A 406 -10.51 -21.08 2.12
CA GLU A 406 -11.67 -20.29 1.70
C GLU A 406 -11.44 -18.80 1.95
N LEU A 407 -10.79 -18.43 3.07
CA LEU A 407 -10.41 -17.04 3.34
C LEU A 407 -9.35 -16.50 2.37
N ILE A 408 -8.40 -17.33 1.93
CA ILE A 408 -7.43 -16.96 0.89
C ILE A 408 -8.16 -16.70 -0.43
N GLY A 409 -9.14 -17.52 -0.79
CA GLY A 409 -10.01 -17.27 -1.95
C GLY A 409 -10.77 -15.94 -1.80
N ALA A 410 -11.37 -15.69 -0.65
CA ALA A 410 -12.07 -14.44 -0.36
C ALA A 410 -11.15 -13.20 -0.42
N LEU A 411 -9.88 -13.31 0.00
CA LEU A 411 -8.88 -12.26 -0.18
C LEU A 411 -8.58 -11.99 -1.66
N ALA A 412 -8.56 -13.02 -2.51
CA ALA A 412 -8.39 -12.84 -3.95
C ALA A 412 -9.61 -12.14 -4.58
N ASN A 413 -10.84 -12.45 -4.14
CA ASN A 413 -12.05 -11.71 -4.53
C ASN A 413 -11.95 -10.24 -4.09
N ALA A 414 -11.61 -9.98 -2.83
CA ALA A 414 -11.41 -8.62 -2.32
C ALA A 414 -10.37 -7.86 -3.16
N ALA A 415 -9.27 -8.52 -3.54
CA ALA A 415 -8.25 -7.94 -4.40
C ALA A 415 -8.81 -7.58 -5.80
N ALA A 416 -9.69 -8.39 -6.38
CA ALA A 416 -10.32 -8.11 -7.67
C ALA A 416 -11.14 -6.82 -7.64
N ILE A 417 -11.98 -6.66 -6.61
CA ILE A 417 -12.79 -5.45 -6.43
C ILE A 417 -11.91 -4.22 -6.19
N GLY A 418 -10.92 -4.33 -5.30
CA GLY A 418 -9.97 -3.26 -5.03
C GLY A 418 -9.14 -2.86 -6.25
N TYR A 419 -8.75 -3.83 -7.09
CA TYR A 419 -8.08 -3.62 -8.36
C TYR A 419 -8.91 -2.76 -9.31
N LEU A 420 -10.18 -3.12 -9.51
CA LEU A 420 -11.09 -2.38 -10.40
C LEU A 420 -11.35 -0.95 -9.89
N ILE A 421 -11.51 -0.77 -8.57
CA ILE A 421 -11.66 0.57 -7.96
C ILE A 421 -10.37 1.39 -8.13
N THR A 422 -9.21 0.82 -7.87
CA THR A 422 -7.92 1.52 -7.99
C THR A 422 -7.62 1.92 -9.43
N ARG A 423 -7.95 1.05 -10.38
CA ARG A 423 -7.75 1.28 -11.83
C ARG A 423 -8.63 2.41 -12.37
N ASN A 424 -9.89 2.48 -11.94
CA ASN A 424 -10.93 3.34 -12.54
C ASN A 424 -11.27 4.59 -11.70
N ALA A 425 -10.81 4.63 -10.44
CA ALA A 425 -11.04 5.76 -9.55
C ALA A 425 -9.78 6.06 -8.71
N THR A 426 -9.91 6.13 -7.40
CA THR A 426 -8.81 6.28 -6.44
C THR A 426 -9.15 5.54 -5.16
N VAL A 427 -8.11 5.13 -4.42
CA VAL A 427 -8.22 4.60 -3.06
C VAL A 427 -7.51 5.51 -2.03
N ALA A 428 -7.11 6.72 -2.44
CA ALA A 428 -6.41 7.67 -1.58
C ALA A 428 -7.38 8.64 -0.92
N GLY A 429 -7.33 8.75 0.41
CA GLY A 429 -8.15 9.69 1.19
C GLY A 429 -7.91 11.16 0.83
N ALA A 430 -6.67 11.51 0.52
CA ALA A 430 -6.27 12.86 0.08
C ALA A 430 -6.86 13.27 -1.28
N GLU A 431 -7.27 12.31 -2.11
CA GLU A 431 -7.90 12.56 -3.41
C GLU A 431 -9.42 12.43 -3.35
N GLY A 432 -9.91 11.35 -2.74
CA GLY A 432 -11.32 10.96 -2.80
C GLY A 432 -12.10 11.03 -1.49
N GLY A 433 -11.48 11.42 -0.38
CA GLY A 433 -12.06 11.33 0.95
C GLY A 433 -12.08 9.89 1.50
N CYS A 434 -12.66 9.69 2.67
CA CYS A 434 -12.72 8.38 3.33
C CYS A 434 -13.61 7.36 2.57
N GLN A 435 -14.50 7.81 1.69
CA GLN A 435 -15.22 6.93 0.76
C GLN A 435 -14.28 6.13 -0.13
N ALA A 436 -13.13 6.71 -0.53
CA ALA A 436 -12.12 6.06 -1.33
C ALA A 436 -11.31 5.01 -0.53
N GLU A 437 -11.20 5.17 0.77
CA GLU A 437 -10.52 4.23 1.67
C GLU A 437 -11.49 3.21 2.28
N VAL A 438 -12.31 3.65 3.24
CA VAL A 438 -13.26 2.78 3.95
C VAL A 438 -14.40 2.31 3.04
N GLY A 439 -14.86 3.17 2.11
CA GLY A 439 -15.87 2.76 1.13
C GLY A 439 -15.36 1.67 0.18
N ALA A 440 -14.13 1.82 -0.34
CA ALA A 440 -13.49 0.80 -1.17
C ALA A 440 -13.25 -0.50 -0.37
N ALA A 441 -12.72 -0.41 0.86
CA ALA A 441 -12.53 -1.57 1.72
C ALA A 441 -13.85 -2.28 2.06
N SER A 442 -14.92 -1.52 2.28
CA SER A 442 -16.27 -2.06 2.51
C SER A 442 -16.79 -2.79 1.27
N ALA A 443 -16.57 -2.26 0.05
CA ALA A 443 -16.93 -2.93 -1.20
C ALA A 443 -16.14 -4.24 -1.41
N MET A 444 -14.84 -4.21 -1.14
CA MET A 444 -13.96 -5.39 -1.16
C MET A 444 -14.47 -6.46 -0.21
N ALA A 445 -14.76 -6.09 1.03
CA ALA A 445 -15.26 -6.99 2.06
C ALA A 445 -16.67 -7.53 1.75
N ALA A 446 -17.56 -6.70 1.19
CA ALA A 446 -18.92 -7.09 0.83
C ALA A 446 -18.94 -8.13 -0.30
N SER A 447 -18.13 -7.92 -1.35
CA SER A 447 -17.99 -8.87 -2.45
C SER A 447 -17.38 -10.19 -1.98
N ALA A 448 -16.29 -10.12 -1.19
CA ALA A 448 -15.64 -11.29 -0.63
C ALA A 448 -16.58 -12.11 0.28
N ALA A 449 -17.34 -11.44 1.13
CA ALA A 449 -18.37 -12.06 1.93
C ALA A 449 -19.45 -12.72 1.08
N CYS A 450 -19.94 -12.02 0.05
CA CYS A 450 -20.97 -12.55 -0.85
C CYS A 450 -20.50 -13.85 -1.51
N GLU A 451 -19.26 -13.89 -2.03
CA GLU A 451 -18.69 -15.10 -2.63
C GLU A 451 -18.50 -16.21 -1.59
N LEU A 452 -17.97 -15.90 -0.39
CA LEU A 452 -17.73 -16.83 0.68
C LEU A 452 -19.03 -17.52 1.15
N PHE A 453 -20.15 -16.80 1.12
CA PHE A 453 -21.48 -17.34 1.44
C PHE A 453 -22.24 -17.89 0.22
N GLY A 454 -21.57 -18.18 -0.88
CA GLY A 454 -22.10 -18.88 -2.05
C GLY A 454 -22.81 -17.99 -3.07
N GLY A 455 -22.60 -16.69 -3.04
CA GLY A 455 -23.15 -15.75 -4.02
C GLY A 455 -22.50 -15.89 -5.41
N THR A 456 -23.27 -15.61 -6.46
CA THR A 456 -22.80 -15.58 -7.84
C THR A 456 -21.90 -14.36 -8.09
N PRO A 457 -21.07 -14.35 -9.17
CA PRO A 457 -20.29 -13.18 -9.54
C PRO A 457 -21.12 -11.89 -9.69
N ALA A 458 -22.32 -11.98 -10.26
CA ALA A 458 -23.24 -10.85 -10.38
C ALA A 458 -23.68 -10.31 -9.00
N GLN A 459 -23.97 -11.21 -8.05
CA GLN A 459 -24.32 -10.83 -6.67
C GLN A 459 -23.12 -10.22 -5.95
N CYS A 460 -21.88 -10.68 -6.18
CA CYS A 460 -20.66 -10.11 -5.62
C CYS A 460 -20.45 -8.67 -6.08
N PHE A 461 -20.63 -8.37 -7.37
CA PHE A 461 -20.58 -7.01 -7.90
C PHE A 461 -21.73 -6.14 -7.35
N ALA A 462 -22.93 -6.71 -7.18
CA ALA A 462 -24.05 -6.01 -6.54
C ALA A 462 -23.74 -5.66 -5.08
N ALA A 463 -23.13 -6.58 -4.32
CA ALA A 463 -22.70 -6.33 -2.94
C ALA A 463 -21.67 -5.20 -2.87
N ALA A 464 -20.66 -5.21 -3.76
CA ALA A 464 -19.67 -4.15 -3.84
C ALA A 464 -20.30 -2.78 -4.16
N SER A 465 -21.25 -2.73 -5.10
CA SER A 465 -21.99 -1.50 -5.45
C SER A 465 -22.82 -0.99 -4.28
N ASN A 466 -23.54 -1.86 -3.58
CA ASN A 466 -24.30 -1.54 -2.36
C ASN A 466 -23.40 -0.88 -1.31
N ALA A 467 -22.22 -1.48 -1.07
CA ALA A 467 -21.30 -0.99 -0.07
C ALA A 467 -20.74 0.41 -0.42
N LEU A 468 -20.38 0.64 -1.68
CA LEU A 468 -19.95 1.96 -2.15
C LEU A 468 -21.08 3.01 -2.02
N CYS A 469 -22.31 2.67 -2.41
CA CYS A 469 -23.46 3.56 -2.27
C CYS A 469 -23.68 3.97 -0.82
N GLY A 470 -23.59 3.03 0.13
CA GLY A 470 -23.83 3.26 1.55
C GLY A 470 -22.82 4.23 2.20
N LEU A 471 -21.61 4.36 1.65
CA LEU A 471 -20.54 5.20 2.18
C LEU A 471 -20.14 6.33 1.22
N MET A 472 -20.93 6.58 0.16
CA MET A 472 -20.64 7.64 -0.81
C MET A 472 -20.72 9.03 -0.15
N GLY A 473 -19.71 9.87 -0.42
CA GLY A 473 -19.59 11.20 0.18
C GLY A 473 -18.92 11.20 1.57
N LEU A 474 -18.45 10.06 2.09
CA LEU A 474 -17.75 10.03 3.37
C LEU A 474 -16.41 10.79 3.27
N VAL A 475 -16.32 11.87 4.06
CA VAL A 475 -15.16 12.77 4.09
C VAL A 475 -13.98 12.17 4.87
N CYS A 476 -12.76 12.64 4.61
CA CYS A 476 -11.57 12.29 5.39
C CYS A 476 -11.13 13.49 6.24
N ASP A 477 -11.42 13.44 7.54
CA ASP A 477 -11.29 14.53 8.50
C ASP A 477 -10.62 14.06 9.83
N PRO A 478 -9.40 13.49 9.77
CA PRO A 478 -8.73 12.91 10.93
C PRO A 478 -8.40 13.98 11.98
N VAL A 479 -8.80 13.75 13.24
CA VAL A 479 -8.51 14.66 14.36
C VAL A 479 -7.00 14.75 14.56
N ALA A 480 -6.48 15.95 14.62
CA ALA A 480 -5.04 16.23 14.72
C ALA A 480 -4.19 15.61 13.60
N GLY A 481 -4.77 15.22 12.48
CA GLY A 481 -4.07 14.49 11.42
C GLY A 481 -3.68 13.06 11.81
N LEU A 482 -4.33 12.47 12.82
CA LEU A 482 -4.05 11.13 13.35
C LEU A 482 -5.03 10.11 12.76
N VAL A 483 -4.53 8.96 12.29
CA VAL A 483 -5.38 7.84 11.84
C VAL A 483 -5.91 7.05 13.06
N GLU A 484 -6.57 7.77 13.95
CA GLU A 484 -7.13 7.28 15.20
C GLU A 484 -8.63 7.58 15.28
N ALA A 485 -8.98 8.84 15.44
CA ALA A 485 -10.36 9.30 15.46
C ALA A 485 -10.63 10.22 14.25
N PRO A 486 -11.68 9.97 13.46
CA PRO A 486 -12.72 8.94 13.61
C PRO A 486 -12.40 7.58 12.94
N CYS A 487 -11.19 7.38 12.42
CA CYS A 487 -10.80 6.27 11.54
C CYS A 487 -11.13 4.89 12.14
N GLN A 488 -10.84 4.66 13.44
CA GLN A 488 -11.14 3.40 14.10
C GLN A 488 -12.63 3.05 14.02
N LYS A 489 -13.51 3.99 14.39
CA LYS A 489 -14.96 3.76 14.38
C LYS A 489 -15.52 3.65 12.96
N ARG A 490 -14.90 4.34 11.98
CA ARG A 490 -15.28 4.21 10.56
C ARG A 490 -14.96 2.84 9.99
N ASN A 491 -13.89 2.19 10.42
CA ASN A 491 -13.62 0.80 10.03
C ASN A 491 -14.71 -0.14 10.56
N ALA A 492 -15.15 0.02 11.79
CA ALA A 492 -16.29 -0.72 12.35
C ALA A 492 -17.59 -0.46 11.56
N THR A 493 -17.86 0.79 11.19
CA THR A 493 -19.00 1.14 10.32
C THR A 493 -18.84 0.52 8.93
N GLY A 494 -17.62 0.52 8.37
CA GLY A 494 -17.32 -0.05 7.05
C GLY A 494 -17.58 -1.55 6.99
N VAL A 495 -17.18 -2.31 8.01
CA VAL A 495 -17.48 -3.75 8.05
C VAL A 495 -18.97 -4.04 8.26
N ALA A 496 -19.67 -3.26 9.08
CA ALA A 496 -21.11 -3.37 9.24
C ALA A 496 -21.85 -3.12 7.92
N ASN A 497 -21.44 -2.07 7.17
CA ASN A 497 -21.95 -1.78 5.85
C ASN A 497 -21.67 -2.90 4.85
N ALA A 498 -20.49 -3.55 4.92
CA ALA A 498 -20.17 -4.71 4.09
C ALA A 498 -21.08 -5.91 4.36
N ILE A 499 -21.34 -6.24 5.63
CA ILE A 499 -22.24 -7.34 6.02
C ILE A 499 -23.65 -7.09 5.47
N VAL A 500 -24.20 -5.89 5.69
CA VAL A 500 -25.54 -5.52 5.20
C VAL A 500 -25.60 -5.58 3.67
N SER A 501 -24.57 -5.07 2.99
CA SER A 501 -24.50 -5.03 1.53
C SER A 501 -24.43 -6.44 0.91
N ALA A 502 -23.63 -7.33 1.49
CA ALA A 502 -23.57 -8.73 1.09
C ALA A 502 -24.91 -9.44 1.31
N GLN A 503 -25.55 -9.23 2.47
CA GLN A 503 -26.85 -9.83 2.79
C GLN A 503 -27.94 -9.41 1.79
N ILE A 504 -27.98 -8.13 1.39
CA ILE A 504 -28.93 -7.61 0.40
C ILE A 504 -28.69 -8.31 -0.95
N ALA A 505 -27.45 -8.40 -1.40
CA ALA A 505 -27.10 -9.03 -2.68
C ALA A 505 -27.38 -10.53 -2.70
N LEU A 506 -27.08 -11.26 -1.61
CA LEU A 506 -27.41 -12.69 -1.47
C LEU A 506 -28.91 -12.95 -1.54
N ALA A 507 -29.75 -12.00 -1.09
CA ALA A 507 -31.20 -12.06 -1.24
C ALA A 507 -31.69 -11.82 -2.69
N GLY A 508 -30.77 -11.60 -3.64
CA GLY A 508 -31.08 -11.33 -5.05
C GLY A 508 -31.48 -9.87 -5.35
N ILE A 509 -31.25 -8.95 -4.42
CA ILE A 509 -31.55 -7.52 -4.60
C ILE A 509 -30.32 -6.83 -5.17
N GLY A 510 -30.41 -6.41 -6.42
CA GLY A 510 -29.35 -5.66 -7.13
C GLY A 510 -29.53 -4.15 -7.02
N ASN A 511 -28.56 -3.42 -7.57
CA ASN A 511 -28.57 -1.96 -7.71
C ASN A 511 -29.06 -1.53 -9.11
N LEU A 512 -29.68 -0.35 -9.18
CA LEU A 512 -29.98 0.29 -10.46
C LEU A 512 -28.70 0.69 -11.21
N ALA A 513 -27.73 1.32 -10.49
CA ALA A 513 -26.41 1.59 -11.01
C ALA A 513 -25.53 0.34 -10.86
N ASN A 514 -24.89 -0.09 -11.93
CA ASN A 514 -23.94 -1.19 -11.89
C ASN A 514 -22.65 -0.80 -11.15
N PHE A 515 -21.74 -1.77 -10.97
CA PHE A 515 -20.50 -1.54 -10.23
C PHE A 515 -19.65 -0.44 -10.85
N ASP A 516 -19.46 -0.45 -12.17
CA ASP A 516 -18.61 0.51 -12.87
C ASP A 516 -19.16 1.94 -12.79
N GLU A 517 -20.49 2.10 -12.93
CA GLU A 517 -21.17 3.37 -12.75
C GLU A 517 -21.06 3.89 -11.31
N THR A 518 -21.11 2.98 -10.33
CA THR A 518 -20.98 3.32 -8.90
C THR A 518 -19.56 3.78 -8.58
N VAL A 519 -18.53 3.10 -9.13
CA VAL A 519 -17.12 3.51 -9.00
C VAL A 519 -16.88 4.88 -9.62
N GLU A 520 -17.44 5.14 -10.82
CA GLU A 520 -17.34 6.45 -11.47
C GLU A 520 -18.08 7.55 -10.68
N ALA A 521 -19.24 7.24 -10.10
CA ALA A 521 -19.97 8.16 -9.22
C ALA A 521 -19.14 8.52 -7.99
N MET A 522 -18.51 7.52 -7.34
CA MET A 522 -17.61 7.74 -6.20
C MET A 522 -16.43 8.65 -6.59
N ARG A 523 -15.81 8.43 -7.76
CA ARG A 523 -14.72 9.27 -8.28
C ARG A 523 -15.15 10.72 -8.45
N ARG A 524 -16.33 10.96 -9.05
CA ARG A 524 -16.88 12.32 -9.26
C ARG A 524 -17.20 13.00 -7.93
N VAL A 525 -17.81 12.29 -6.99
CA VAL A 525 -18.10 12.81 -5.65
C VAL A 525 -16.79 13.18 -4.93
N GLY A 526 -15.77 12.31 -4.96
CA GLY A 526 -14.46 12.59 -4.38
C GLY A 526 -13.82 13.87 -4.94
N ASN A 527 -13.88 14.04 -6.27
CA ASN A 527 -13.35 15.24 -6.93
C ASN A 527 -14.12 16.53 -6.55
N SER A 528 -15.38 16.42 -6.12
CA SER A 528 -16.20 17.55 -5.68
C SER A 528 -16.01 17.91 -4.21
N LEU A 529 -15.38 17.07 -3.41
CA LEU A 529 -15.08 17.36 -2.01
C LEU A 529 -14.07 18.52 -1.92
N PRO A 530 -14.28 19.52 -1.05
CA PRO A 530 -13.31 20.56 -0.80
C PRO A 530 -12.04 20.00 -0.15
N PHE A 531 -10.92 20.70 -0.30
CA PHE A 531 -9.61 20.29 0.21
C PHE A 531 -9.63 20.02 1.72
N GLU A 532 -10.38 20.81 2.48
CA GLU A 532 -10.49 20.71 3.93
C GLU A 532 -11.08 19.37 4.41
N LEU A 533 -11.78 18.66 3.52
CA LEU A 533 -12.45 17.38 3.80
C LEU A 533 -11.72 16.18 3.16
N ARG A 534 -10.48 16.37 2.69
CA ARG A 534 -9.64 15.35 2.05
C ARG A 534 -8.30 15.18 2.77
N GLU A 535 -8.32 14.54 3.95
CA GLU A 535 -7.12 14.16 4.74
C GLU A 535 -6.20 15.36 5.11
N SER A 536 -6.78 16.57 5.21
CA SER A 536 -6.04 17.80 5.54
C SER A 536 -6.03 18.14 7.02
N ALA A 537 -6.92 17.52 7.80
CA ALA A 537 -7.21 17.87 9.20
C ALA A 537 -7.69 19.33 9.40
N LEU A 538 -8.18 19.98 8.36
CA LEU A 538 -8.63 21.38 8.41
C LEU A 538 -10.16 21.56 8.47
N GLY A 539 -10.93 20.49 8.25
CA GLY A 539 -12.39 20.55 8.20
C GLY A 539 -13.05 19.37 8.91
N GLY A 540 -14.37 19.30 8.87
CA GLY A 540 -15.15 18.22 9.45
C GLY A 540 -14.96 18.09 10.97
N LEU A 541 -14.80 16.86 11.45
CA LEU A 541 -14.59 16.58 12.87
C LEU A 541 -13.27 17.19 13.40
N ALA A 542 -12.23 17.25 12.57
CA ALA A 542 -10.96 17.85 12.95
C ALA A 542 -11.05 19.35 13.30
N ALA A 543 -12.03 20.06 12.74
CA ALA A 543 -12.27 21.48 13.00
C ALA A 543 -13.25 21.74 14.18
N THR A 544 -13.69 20.71 14.89
CA THR A 544 -14.57 20.90 16.06
C THR A 544 -13.80 21.46 17.26
N PRO A 545 -14.48 22.24 18.16
CA PRO A 545 -13.82 22.79 19.34
C PRO A 545 -13.08 21.75 20.20
N SER A 546 -13.65 20.56 20.37
CA SER A 546 -13.01 19.47 21.13
C SER A 546 -11.75 18.94 20.46
N ALA A 547 -11.75 18.83 19.13
CA ALA A 547 -10.58 18.41 18.38
C ALA A 547 -9.47 19.48 18.42
N CYS A 548 -9.83 20.76 18.28
CA CYS A 548 -8.89 21.88 18.36
C CYS A 548 -8.24 21.96 19.77
N ALA A 549 -9.04 21.82 20.84
CA ALA A 549 -8.53 21.82 22.21
C ALA A 549 -7.55 20.65 22.45
N PHE A 550 -7.78 19.49 21.85
CA PHE A 550 -6.83 18.37 21.90
C PHE A 550 -5.50 18.72 21.21
N CYS A 551 -5.55 19.34 20.01
CA CYS A 551 -4.34 19.75 19.29
C CYS A 551 -3.50 20.77 20.07
N GLU A 552 -4.13 21.76 20.72
CA GLU A 552 -3.45 22.74 21.59
C GLU A 552 -2.76 22.09 22.79
N GLY A 553 -3.40 21.10 23.41
CA GLY A 553 -2.84 20.32 24.51
C GLY A 553 -1.68 19.40 24.12
N CYS A 554 -1.60 18.96 22.88
CA CYS A 554 -0.50 18.13 22.36
C CYS A 554 0.72 18.96 21.93
N MET A 555 0.55 20.27 21.69
CA MET A 555 1.62 21.17 21.25
C MET A 555 2.32 21.87 22.44
N SER A 556 1.79 21.72 23.65
CA SER A 556 2.40 22.18 24.90
C SER A 556 3.18 21.06 25.59
#